data_a367b3f8734c542579794ae68b5b4ed0
#
_entry.id   a367b3f8734c542579794ae68b5b4ed0
#
_cell.length_a   1.000
_cell.length_b   1.000
_cell.length_c   1.000
_cell.angle_alpha   90.00
_cell.angle_beta   90.00
_cell.angle_gamma   90.00
#
_symmetry.space_group_name_H-M   'P 1'
#
loop_
_entity.id
_entity.type
_entity.pdbx_description
1 polymer ?
#
loop_
_entity_poly.entity_id
_entity_poly.type
_entity_poly.pdbx_seq_one_letter_code
_entity_poly.pdbx_strand_id
1 'polypeptide(L)'
;CANGLRPVEVELGVAKVEGEVSDEARSRLSDTLHSLGFELLADRRLQLVEQVKAAVIRLVRYPDTPSALNLSDYLQQALHMEYSSLSKLFSEATSMNIERYYIEQRIECVKELLSYNELTLTEIAYRLHYSSVAYLSSQFKMVTGLTPTAYKKLQRKDRKALDQI
;
A
#
# COMPACT_ATOMS: atom_id res chain seq x y z
N CYS A 1 -20.23 6.13 31.63
CA CYS A 1 -20.16 5.21 30.51
C CYS A 1 -19.04 4.20 30.70
N ALA A 2 -19.31 2.92 30.43
CA ALA A 2 -18.41 1.80 30.79
C ALA A 2 -17.00 1.87 30.17
N ASN A 3 -16.80 2.61 29.07
CA ASN A 3 -15.54 2.66 28.31
C ASN A 3 -14.76 3.98 28.46
N GLY A 4 -15.10 4.83 29.43
CA GLY A 4 -14.38 6.10 29.68
C GLY A 4 -14.65 7.21 28.64
N LEU A 5 -15.55 6.98 27.67
CA LEU A 5 -15.92 7.96 26.65
C LEU A 5 -17.15 8.76 27.10
N ARG A 6 -17.12 10.07 26.84
CA ARG A 6 -18.29 10.95 27.08
C ARG A 6 -19.02 11.17 25.74
N PRO A 7 -20.16 10.52 25.52
CA PRO A 7 -20.95 10.77 24.32
C PRO A 7 -21.61 12.14 24.40
N VAL A 8 -21.47 12.92 23.34
CA VAL A 8 -22.17 14.22 23.17
C VAL A 8 -23.48 13.99 22.43
N GLU A 9 -23.49 13.10 21.48
CA GLU A 9 -24.64 12.77 20.65
C GLU A 9 -24.57 11.31 20.22
N VAL A 10 -25.67 10.61 20.30
CA VAL A 10 -25.78 9.20 19.89
C VAL A 10 -26.96 9.04 18.97
N GLU A 11 -26.68 8.64 17.72
CA GLU A 11 -27.68 8.29 16.71
C GLU A 11 -27.50 6.82 16.31
N LEU A 12 -28.43 6.31 15.49
CA LEU A 12 -28.35 4.93 15.01
C LEU A 12 -27.07 4.71 14.18
N GLY A 13 -26.13 3.96 14.73
CA GLY A 13 -24.84 3.64 14.10
C GLY A 13 -23.76 4.71 14.21
N VAL A 14 -24.01 5.85 14.87
CA VAL A 14 -23.04 6.94 15.05
C VAL A 14 -23.06 7.45 16.49
N ALA A 15 -21.88 7.54 17.10
CA ALA A 15 -21.70 8.21 18.38
C ALA A 15 -20.63 9.31 18.26
N LYS A 16 -20.99 10.55 18.59
CA LYS A 16 -20.03 11.64 18.75
C LYS A 16 -19.56 11.68 20.19
N VAL A 17 -18.26 11.70 20.39
CA VAL A 17 -17.64 11.76 21.71
C VAL A 17 -16.86 13.06 21.87
N GLU A 18 -16.76 13.56 23.09
CA GLU A 18 -16.00 14.76 23.45
C GLU A 18 -14.53 14.43 23.66
N GLY A 19 -13.62 15.18 23.00
CA GLY A 19 -12.16 15.05 23.14
C GLY A 19 -11.54 13.96 22.27
N GLU A 20 -10.22 13.76 22.45
CA GLU A 20 -9.48 12.72 21.76
C GLU A 20 -9.73 11.36 22.39
N VAL A 21 -10.01 10.38 21.55
CA VAL A 21 -10.20 8.97 21.97
C VAL A 21 -8.84 8.29 22.01
N SER A 22 -8.38 7.91 23.21
CA SER A 22 -7.14 7.14 23.31
C SER A 22 -7.27 5.76 22.67
N ASP A 23 -6.14 5.20 22.21
CA ASP A 23 -6.11 3.86 21.57
C ASP A 23 -6.64 2.77 22.50
N GLU A 24 -6.40 2.90 23.81
CA GLU A 24 -6.93 1.96 24.80
C GLU A 24 -8.46 2.05 24.96
N ALA A 25 -9.01 3.27 24.94
CA ALA A 25 -10.46 3.48 25.00
C ALA A 25 -11.15 2.98 23.74
N ARG A 26 -10.49 3.17 22.60
CA ARG A 26 -10.94 2.68 21.30
C ARG A 26 -10.93 1.15 21.24
N SER A 27 -9.86 0.50 21.72
CA SER A 27 -9.77 -0.96 21.78
C SER A 27 -10.86 -1.55 22.67
N ARG A 28 -11.08 -1.01 23.86
CA ARG A 28 -12.15 -1.45 24.76
C ARG A 28 -13.55 -1.27 24.17
N LEU A 29 -13.78 -0.18 23.45
CA LEU A 29 -15.04 0.03 22.74
C LEU A 29 -15.23 -0.99 21.62
N SER A 30 -14.18 -1.26 20.83
CA SER A 30 -14.17 -2.26 19.78
C SER A 30 -14.52 -3.64 20.32
N ASP A 31 -13.85 -4.09 21.40
CA ASP A 31 -14.10 -5.38 22.04
C ASP A 31 -15.54 -5.50 22.56
N THR A 32 -16.04 -4.40 23.17
CA THR A 32 -17.42 -4.36 23.67
C THR A 32 -18.43 -4.45 22.54
N LEU A 33 -18.22 -3.72 21.47
CA LEU A 33 -19.10 -3.74 20.28
C LEU A 33 -19.07 -5.11 19.60
N HIS A 34 -17.88 -5.72 19.50
CA HIS A 34 -17.71 -7.06 18.91
C HIS A 34 -18.48 -8.13 19.71
N SER A 35 -18.45 -8.06 21.04
CA SER A 35 -19.22 -8.96 21.90
C SER A 35 -20.74 -8.83 21.73
N LEU A 36 -21.20 -7.70 21.22
CA LEU A 36 -22.61 -7.40 20.91
C LEU A 36 -22.98 -7.64 19.44
N GLY A 37 -22.03 -8.14 18.63
CA GLY A 37 -22.22 -8.40 17.20
C GLY A 37 -22.11 -7.15 16.31
N PHE A 38 -21.49 -6.07 16.82
CA PHE A 38 -21.22 -4.82 16.09
C PHE A 38 -19.72 -4.65 15.83
N GLU A 39 -19.37 -3.89 14.80
CA GLU A 39 -17.99 -3.55 14.46
C GLU A 39 -17.82 -2.05 14.31
N LEU A 40 -16.68 -1.50 14.77
CA LEU A 40 -16.35 -0.09 14.54
C LEU A 40 -16.04 0.14 13.06
N LEU A 41 -16.79 1.01 12.39
CA LEU A 41 -16.57 1.35 10.99
C LEU A 41 -15.15 1.85 10.70
N ALA A 42 -14.54 2.57 11.66
CA ALA A 42 -13.15 3.02 11.55
C ALA A 42 -12.17 1.84 11.46
N ASP A 43 -12.34 0.79 12.25
CA ASP A 43 -11.48 -0.39 12.23
C ASP A 43 -11.65 -1.18 10.95
N ARG A 44 -12.89 -1.31 10.47
CA ARG A 44 -13.19 -1.93 9.17
C ARG A 44 -12.57 -1.16 8.00
N ARG A 45 -12.61 0.17 8.03
CA ARG A 45 -11.96 1.01 7.00
C ARG A 45 -10.44 0.81 6.99
N LEU A 46 -9.80 0.79 8.16
CA LEU A 46 -8.36 0.53 8.27
C LEU A 46 -8.00 -0.88 7.80
N GLN A 47 -8.78 -1.89 8.17
CA GLN A 47 -8.59 -3.26 7.68
C GLN A 47 -8.67 -3.33 6.15
N LEU A 48 -9.65 -2.65 5.53
CA LEU A 48 -9.75 -2.60 4.06
C LEU A 48 -8.55 -1.90 3.42
N VAL A 49 -8.03 -0.83 4.02
CA VAL A 49 -6.81 -0.17 3.53
C VAL A 49 -5.62 -1.14 3.56
N GLU A 50 -5.44 -1.89 4.65
CA GLU A 50 -4.38 -2.89 4.75
C GLU A 50 -4.58 -4.06 3.77
N GLN A 51 -5.82 -4.47 3.51
CA GLN A 51 -6.12 -5.45 2.48
C GLN A 51 -5.78 -4.95 1.06
N VAL A 52 -6.07 -3.68 0.75
CA VAL A 52 -5.66 -3.07 -0.53
C VAL A 52 -4.14 -3.05 -0.65
N LYS A 53 -3.43 -2.61 0.38
CA LYS A 53 -1.95 -2.62 0.39
C LYS A 53 -1.39 -4.02 0.16
N ALA A 54 -1.90 -5.00 0.90
CA ALA A 54 -1.47 -6.40 0.78
C ALA A 54 -1.74 -6.96 -0.63
N ALA A 55 -2.89 -6.66 -1.22
CA ALA A 55 -3.24 -7.07 -2.58
C ALA A 55 -2.32 -6.44 -3.62
N VAL A 56 -2.01 -5.13 -3.49
CA VAL A 56 -1.06 -4.44 -4.37
C VAL A 56 0.34 -5.04 -4.27
N ILE A 57 0.84 -5.27 -3.06
CA ILE A 57 2.16 -5.88 -2.85
C ILE A 57 2.21 -7.28 -3.48
N ARG A 58 1.15 -8.07 -3.31
CA ARG A 58 1.04 -9.40 -3.91
C ARG A 58 1.09 -9.33 -5.44
N LEU A 59 0.34 -8.41 -6.05
CA LEU A 59 0.34 -8.20 -7.50
C LEU A 59 1.74 -7.85 -8.04
N VAL A 60 2.51 -7.04 -7.29
CA VAL A 60 3.86 -6.63 -7.70
C VAL A 60 4.89 -7.76 -7.52
N ARG A 61 4.83 -8.50 -6.42
CA ARG A 61 5.86 -9.51 -6.07
C ARG A 61 5.65 -10.86 -6.72
N TYR A 62 4.40 -11.20 -7.03
CA TYR A 62 4.03 -12.50 -7.62
C TYR A 62 3.38 -12.31 -8.98
N PRO A 63 4.18 -12.12 -10.02
CA PRO A 63 3.69 -11.81 -11.38
C PRO A 63 2.98 -12.97 -12.08
N ASP A 64 2.87 -14.15 -11.44
CA ASP A 64 2.10 -15.31 -11.97
C ASP A 64 0.57 -15.07 -11.97
N THR A 65 0.14 -13.94 -11.46
CA THR A 65 -1.24 -13.45 -11.65
C THR A 65 -1.44 -13.20 -13.16
N PRO A 66 -2.55 -13.66 -13.76
CA PRO A 66 -2.75 -13.51 -15.19
C PRO A 66 -2.47 -12.07 -15.63
N SER A 67 -1.49 -11.89 -16.53
CA SER A 67 -1.03 -10.59 -17.02
C SER A 67 -2.11 -9.79 -17.79
N ALA A 68 -3.30 -10.33 -17.91
CA ALA A 68 -4.45 -9.74 -18.57
C ALA A 68 -5.27 -8.79 -17.69
N LEU A 69 -5.09 -8.83 -16.37
CA LEU A 69 -5.85 -7.99 -15.46
C LEU A 69 -5.10 -6.67 -15.19
N ASN A 70 -5.78 -5.56 -15.40
CA ASN A 70 -5.29 -4.28 -14.92
C ASN A 70 -5.45 -4.18 -13.38
N LEU A 71 -4.83 -3.18 -12.78
CA LEU A 71 -4.85 -2.97 -11.31
C LEU A 71 -6.26 -2.93 -10.75
N SER A 72 -7.19 -2.24 -11.42
CA SER A 72 -8.57 -2.09 -10.96
C SER A 72 -9.31 -3.42 -10.96
N ASP A 73 -9.21 -4.19 -12.04
CA ASP A 73 -9.89 -5.49 -12.15
C ASP A 73 -9.32 -6.49 -11.13
N TYR A 74 -8.01 -6.49 -10.94
CA TYR A 74 -7.37 -7.32 -9.94
C TYR A 74 -7.89 -7.03 -8.52
N LEU A 75 -7.92 -5.76 -8.13
CA LEU A 75 -8.39 -5.35 -6.80
C LEU A 75 -9.87 -5.65 -6.59
N GLN A 76 -10.72 -5.42 -7.62
CA GLN A 76 -12.14 -5.76 -7.55
C GLN A 76 -12.36 -7.27 -7.34
N GLN A 77 -11.60 -8.10 -8.05
CA GLN A 77 -11.67 -9.55 -7.88
C GLN A 77 -11.12 -10.02 -6.53
N ALA A 78 -10.00 -9.46 -6.09
CA ALA A 78 -9.34 -9.87 -4.85
C ALA A 78 -10.14 -9.47 -3.60
N LEU A 79 -10.82 -8.33 -3.63
CA LEU A 79 -11.50 -7.75 -2.46
C LEU A 79 -13.03 -7.77 -2.56
N HIS A 80 -13.57 -8.24 -3.69
CA HIS A 80 -15.03 -8.29 -3.96
C HIS A 80 -15.74 -6.95 -3.75
N MET A 81 -15.08 -5.85 -4.13
CA MET A 81 -15.57 -4.49 -3.99
C MET A 81 -15.30 -3.67 -5.25
N GLU A 82 -16.19 -2.72 -5.54
CA GLU A 82 -16.01 -1.77 -6.64
C GLU A 82 -14.75 -0.91 -6.46
N TYR A 83 -13.96 -0.77 -7.54
CA TYR A 83 -12.71 -0.03 -7.50
C TYR A 83 -12.87 1.43 -7.06
N SER A 84 -13.96 2.08 -7.48
CA SER A 84 -14.27 3.47 -7.08
C SER A 84 -14.40 3.61 -5.56
N SER A 85 -15.04 2.65 -4.90
CA SER A 85 -15.18 2.62 -3.44
C SER A 85 -13.84 2.38 -2.74
N LEU A 86 -13.04 1.43 -3.26
CA LEU A 86 -11.68 1.16 -2.75
C LEU A 86 -10.76 2.38 -2.90
N SER A 87 -10.79 3.03 -4.08
CA SER A 87 -9.96 4.20 -4.38
C SER A 87 -10.30 5.40 -3.49
N LYS A 88 -11.58 5.67 -3.29
CA LYS A 88 -12.04 6.73 -2.39
C LYS A 88 -11.59 6.46 -0.95
N LEU A 89 -11.88 5.28 -0.43
CA LEU A 89 -11.53 4.88 0.93
C LEU A 89 -10.02 4.94 1.17
N PHE A 90 -9.23 4.42 0.23
CA PHE A 90 -7.78 4.42 0.32
C PHE A 90 -7.20 5.84 0.30
N SER A 91 -7.69 6.69 -0.60
CA SER A 91 -7.23 8.09 -0.70
C SER A 91 -7.59 8.91 0.54
N GLU A 92 -8.77 8.72 1.10
CA GLU A 92 -9.18 9.39 2.35
C GLU A 92 -8.32 8.96 3.55
N ALA A 93 -7.94 7.68 3.62
CA ALA A 93 -7.19 7.15 4.75
C ALA A 93 -5.67 7.36 4.65
N THR A 94 -5.11 7.41 3.43
CA THR A 94 -3.64 7.46 3.21
C THR A 94 -3.15 8.75 2.59
N SER A 95 -4.05 9.65 2.17
CA SER A 95 -3.74 10.86 1.40
C SER A 95 -3.01 10.59 0.08
N MET A 96 -3.13 9.35 -0.44
CA MET A 96 -2.49 8.87 -1.66
C MET A 96 -3.48 8.03 -2.47
N ASN A 97 -3.47 8.12 -3.80
CA ASN A 97 -4.29 7.21 -4.61
C ASN A 97 -3.62 5.83 -4.77
N ILE A 98 -4.43 4.81 -5.08
CA ILE A 98 -3.98 3.43 -5.21
C ILE A 98 -2.96 3.27 -6.35
N GLU A 99 -3.15 3.98 -7.48
CA GLU A 99 -2.25 3.92 -8.64
C GLU A 99 -0.85 4.40 -8.28
N ARG A 100 -0.75 5.49 -7.53
CA ARG A 100 0.54 6.00 -7.05
C ARG A 100 1.20 5.02 -6.10
N TYR A 101 0.45 4.46 -5.17
CA TYR A 101 0.94 3.42 -4.26
C TYR A 101 1.47 2.20 -5.04
N TYR A 102 0.73 1.75 -6.05
CA TYR A 102 1.15 0.65 -6.92
C TYR A 102 2.45 0.96 -7.67
N ILE A 103 2.59 2.17 -8.24
CA ILE A 103 3.82 2.60 -8.89
C ILE A 103 4.99 2.60 -7.91
N GLU A 104 4.81 3.16 -6.72
CA GLU A 104 5.86 3.19 -5.68
C GLU A 104 6.29 1.77 -5.27
N GLN A 105 5.36 0.84 -5.08
CA GLN A 105 5.68 -0.57 -4.78
C GLN A 105 6.45 -1.25 -5.92
N ARG A 106 6.09 -0.99 -7.18
CA ARG A 106 6.85 -1.49 -8.33
C ARG A 106 8.27 -0.95 -8.36
N ILE A 107 8.46 0.32 -8.08
CA ILE A 107 9.79 0.94 -8.04
C ILE A 107 10.63 0.38 -6.88
N GLU A 108 10.04 0.13 -5.72
CA GLU A 108 10.75 -0.56 -4.63
C GLU A 108 11.22 -1.96 -5.06
N CYS A 109 10.38 -2.73 -5.75
CA CYS A 109 10.76 -4.02 -6.30
C CYS A 109 11.89 -3.88 -7.35
N VAL A 110 11.86 -2.86 -8.21
CA VAL A 110 12.99 -2.56 -9.14
C VAL A 110 14.27 -2.28 -8.38
N LYS A 111 14.25 -1.49 -7.31
CA LYS A 111 15.42 -1.19 -6.48
C LYS A 111 16.01 -2.48 -5.88
N GLU A 112 15.16 -3.35 -5.33
CA GLU A 112 15.59 -4.65 -4.80
C GLU A 112 16.28 -5.48 -5.89
N LEU A 113 15.66 -5.66 -7.05
CA LEU A 113 16.22 -6.44 -8.16
C LEU A 113 17.53 -5.85 -8.71
N LEU A 114 17.65 -4.53 -8.76
CA LEU A 114 18.90 -3.86 -9.13
C LEU A 114 20.01 -4.10 -8.10
N SER A 115 19.66 -4.20 -6.82
CA SER A 115 20.63 -4.42 -5.74
C SER A 115 21.24 -5.81 -5.77
N TYR A 116 20.49 -6.85 -6.16
CA TYR A 116 20.99 -8.21 -6.32
C TYR A 116 21.93 -8.37 -7.51
N ASN A 117 21.82 -7.48 -8.50
CA ASN A 117 22.69 -7.47 -9.70
C ASN A 117 22.66 -8.77 -10.54
N GLU A 118 21.61 -9.54 -10.42
CA GLU A 118 21.43 -10.81 -11.13
C GLU A 118 20.72 -10.61 -12.48
N LEU A 119 19.90 -9.58 -12.60
CA LEU A 119 19.08 -9.29 -13.76
C LEU A 119 19.51 -8.00 -14.47
N THR A 120 19.39 -8.01 -15.80
CA THR A 120 19.48 -6.80 -16.62
C THR A 120 18.23 -5.94 -16.45
N LEU A 121 18.32 -4.66 -16.81
CA LEU A 121 17.17 -3.77 -16.77
C LEU A 121 16.03 -4.23 -17.70
N THR A 122 16.37 -4.89 -18.80
CA THR A 122 15.39 -5.47 -19.74
C THR A 122 14.65 -6.64 -19.09
N GLU A 123 15.35 -7.53 -18.39
CA GLU A 123 14.75 -8.67 -17.68
C GLU A 123 13.86 -8.17 -16.51
N ILE A 124 14.30 -7.13 -15.79
CA ILE A 124 13.50 -6.49 -14.73
C ILE A 124 12.21 -5.90 -15.33
N ALA A 125 12.30 -5.19 -16.45
CA ALA A 125 11.14 -4.62 -17.12
C ALA A 125 10.15 -5.70 -17.54
N TYR A 126 10.64 -6.78 -18.12
CA TYR A 126 9.83 -7.93 -18.51
C TYR A 126 9.16 -8.60 -17.30
N ARG A 127 9.93 -8.90 -16.27
CA ARG A 127 9.46 -9.55 -15.04
C ARG A 127 8.36 -8.76 -14.31
N LEU A 128 8.45 -7.44 -14.32
CA LEU A 128 7.48 -6.57 -13.67
C LEU A 128 6.39 -6.04 -14.65
N HIS A 129 6.27 -6.66 -15.84
CA HIS A 129 5.26 -6.32 -16.84
C HIS A 129 5.26 -4.85 -17.25
N TYR A 130 6.44 -4.24 -17.39
CA TYR A 130 6.56 -2.95 -18.05
C TYR A 130 6.48 -3.09 -19.55
N SER A 131 5.75 -2.19 -20.20
CA SER A 131 5.61 -2.17 -21.67
C SER A 131 6.94 -1.92 -22.39
N SER A 132 7.88 -1.24 -21.74
CA SER A 132 9.23 -1.00 -22.24
C SER A 132 10.21 -0.65 -21.13
N VAL A 133 11.51 -0.85 -21.41
CA VAL A 133 12.62 -0.38 -20.55
C VAL A 133 12.59 1.15 -20.37
N ALA A 134 12.22 1.87 -21.45
CA ALA A 134 12.13 3.33 -21.43
C ALA A 134 11.03 3.79 -20.47
N TYR A 135 9.88 3.12 -20.47
CA TYR A 135 8.79 3.44 -19.54
C TYR A 135 9.17 3.15 -18.09
N LEU A 136 9.79 2.00 -17.81
CA LEU A 136 10.36 1.70 -16.47
C LEU A 136 11.33 2.80 -16.04
N SER A 137 12.28 3.17 -16.90
CA SER A 137 13.30 4.19 -16.58
C SER A 137 12.69 5.56 -16.28
N SER A 138 11.64 5.94 -17.02
CA SER A 138 10.91 7.19 -16.79
C SER A 138 10.17 7.19 -15.46
N GLN A 139 9.45 6.11 -15.15
CA GLN A 139 8.76 5.96 -13.86
C GLN A 139 9.75 5.93 -12.69
N PHE A 140 10.84 5.17 -12.83
CA PHE A 140 11.88 5.09 -11.82
C PHE A 140 12.48 6.47 -11.51
N LYS A 141 12.81 7.24 -12.56
CA LYS A 141 13.32 8.61 -12.40
C LYS A 141 12.28 9.54 -11.78
N MET A 142 11.02 9.41 -12.13
CA MET A 142 9.94 10.22 -11.56
C MET A 142 9.79 9.99 -10.05
N VAL A 143 9.91 8.75 -9.60
CA VAL A 143 9.74 8.39 -8.18
C VAL A 143 11.01 8.64 -7.36
N THR A 144 12.20 8.33 -7.92
CA THR A 144 13.46 8.34 -7.16
C THR A 144 14.35 9.56 -7.44
N GLY A 145 14.06 10.32 -8.49
CA GLY A 145 14.92 11.41 -8.99
C GLY A 145 16.11 10.92 -9.81
N LEU A 146 16.40 9.63 -9.89
CA LEU A 146 17.55 9.04 -10.55
C LEU A 146 17.13 8.05 -11.64
N THR A 147 17.96 7.89 -12.67
CA THR A 147 17.79 6.77 -13.59
C THR A 147 18.19 5.45 -12.92
N PRO A 148 17.65 4.29 -13.34
CA PRO A 148 18.05 2.98 -12.81
C PRO A 148 19.56 2.74 -12.88
N THR A 149 20.21 3.18 -13.97
CA THR A 149 21.66 3.05 -14.15
C THR A 149 22.44 3.92 -13.17
N ALA A 150 22.01 5.16 -12.93
CA ALA A 150 22.63 6.06 -11.96
C ALA A 150 22.45 5.52 -10.53
N TYR A 151 21.28 5.03 -10.20
CA TYR A 151 20.97 4.40 -8.91
C TYR A 151 21.89 3.19 -8.65
N LYS A 152 22.05 2.30 -9.64
CA LYS A 152 22.95 1.13 -9.55
C LYS A 152 24.41 1.52 -9.34
N LYS A 153 24.86 2.62 -9.97
CA LYS A 153 26.23 3.12 -9.80
C LYS A 153 26.48 3.66 -8.38
N LEU A 154 25.51 4.35 -7.79
CA LEU A 154 25.60 4.85 -6.42
C LEU A 154 25.72 3.69 -5.42
N GLN A 155 24.86 2.70 -5.51
CA GLN A 155 24.93 1.52 -4.63
C GLN A 155 26.27 0.76 -4.70
N ARG A 156 26.89 0.70 -5.88
CA ARG A 156 28.23 0.10 -6.04
C ARG A 156 29.32 0.91 -5.37
N LYS A 157 29.21 2.24 -5.34
CA LYS A 157 30.16 3.10 -4.61
C LYS A 157 30.08 2.90 -3.10
N ASP A 158 28.89 2.86 -2.57
CA ASP A 158 28.65 2.70 -1.13
C ASP A 158 29.14 1.33 -0.63
N ARG A 159 28.93 0.26 -1.40
CA ARG A 159 29.45 -1.09 -1.06
C ARG A 159 30.98 -1.13 -1.07
N LYS A 160 31.64 -0.52 -2.07
CA LYS A 160 33.11 -0.49 -2.11
C LYS A 160 33.74 0.32 -0.97
N ALA A 161 33.06 1.35 -0.49
CA ALA A 161 33.51 2.14 0.67
C ALA A 161 33.46 1.35 1.98
N LEU A 162 32.49 0.43 2.11
CA LEU A 162 32.36 -0.45 3.29
C LEU A 162 33.35 -1.62 3.28
N ASP A 163 33.76 -2.12 2.10
CA ASP A 163 34.75 -3.21 1.96
C ASP A 163 36.21 -2.74 2.15
N GLN A 164 36.44 -1.44 2.35
CA GLN A 164 37.78 -0.84 2.54
C GLN A 164 38.02 -0.40 3.99
N ILE A 165 37.16 -0.74 4.94
CA ILE A 165 37.35 -0.58 6.37
C ILE A 165 37.72 -1.95 6.98
#